data_107c4fdbf16936ac340a2e95299a4bb4
#
_entry.id   107c4fdbf16936ac340a2e95299a4bb4
#
_cell.length_a   1.000
_cell.length_b   1.000
_cell.length_c   1.000
_cell.angle_alpha   90.00
_cell.angle_beta   90.00
_cell.angle_gamma   90.00
#
_symmetry.space_group_name_H-M   'P 1'
#
loop_
_entity.id
_entity.type
_entity.pdbx_description
1 polymer ?
#
loop_
_entity_poly.entity_id
_entity_poly.type
_entity_poly.pdbx_seq_one_letter_code
_entity_poly.pdbx_strand_id
1 'polypeptide(L)'
;MSTVTIWNRYRSALSVTAFAALGVSLVFTAAPALAANSISVAGAAPASVGVEYACEASAGVSSIQVMVGDPNADRPAASGAQMTFDCDGSQHTATIPLTPAVGESPLAAGAAVQVRAALVNQEQTVVSGTAKLLTLG
;
A
#
# COMPACT_ATOMS: atom_id res chain seq x y z
N MET A 1 1.49 -16.80 -5.17
CA MET A 1 2.79 -17.48 -5.03
C MET A 1 3.94 -16.57 -5.40
N SER A 2 3.91 -15.92 -6.54
CA SER A 2 4.99 -14.98 -6.89
C SER A 2 5.13 -13.84 -5.89
N THR A 3 4.03 -13.37 -5.31
CA THR A 3 4.07 -12.33 -4.29
C THR A 3 4.87 -12.75 -3.08
N VAL A 4 4.70 -14.00 -2.64
CA VAL A 4 5.43 -14.53 -1.49
C VAL A 4 6.92 -14.62 -1.80
N THR A 5 7.25 -15.05 -3.00
CA THR A 5 8.64 -15.16 -3.43
C THR A 5 9.32 -13.79 -3.47
N ILE A 6 8.63 -12.79 -3.99
CA ILE A 6 9.14 -11.43 -4.02
C ILE A 6 9.35 -10.91 -2.61
N TRP A 7 8.41 -11.19 -1.74
CA TRP A 7 8.50 -10.75 -0.35
C TRP A 7 9.74 -11.33 0.33
N ASN A 8 10.01 -12.62 0.09
CA ASN A 8 11.17 -13.25 0.69
C ASN A 8 12.48 -12.66 0.17
N ARG A 9 12.54 -12.40 -1.11
CA ARG A 9 13.71 -11.75 -1.68
C ARG A 9 13.94 -10.39 -1.07
N TYR A 10 12.87 -9.65 -0.93
CA TYR A 10 12.94 -8.31 -0.38
C TYR A 10 13.47 -8.35 1.05
N ARG A 11 12.99 -9.28 1.84
CA ARG A 11 13.46 -9.41 3.20
C ARG A 11 14.94 -9.76 3.26
N SER A 12 15.36 -10.66 2.40
CA SER A 12 16.76 -11.01 2.34
C SER A 12 17.63 -9.83 1.95
N ALA A 13 17.18 -9.07 0.97
CA ALA A 13 17.90 -7.88 0.54
C ALA A 13 17.97 -6.85 1.66
N LEU A 14 16.89 -6.67 2.39
CA LEU A 14 16.87 -5.75 3.51
C LEU A 14 17.84 -6.18 4.60
N SER A 15 17.93 -7.47 4.87
CA SER A 15 18.86 -7.98 5.87
C SER A 15 20.30 -7.68 5.49
N VAL A 16 20.64 -7.90 4.22
CA VAL A 16 21.97 -7.61 3.74
C VAL A 16 22.26 -6.11 3.81
N THR A 17 21.28 -5.32 3.42
CA THR A 17 21.42 -3.86 3.46
C THR A 17 21.63 -3.37 4.89
N ALA A 18 20.87 -3.90 5.83
CA ALA A 18 20.99 -3.51 7.21
C ALA A 18 22.39 -3.83 7.74
N PHE A 19 22.93 -4.96 7.33
CA PHE A 19 24.25 -5.36 7.75
C PHE A 19 25.31 -4.42 7.20
N ALA A 20 25.22 -4.09 5.94
CA ALA A 20 26.13 -3.13 5.32
C ALA A 20 25.99 -1.76 5.97
N ALA A 21 24.78 -1.41 6.37
CA ALA A 21 24.52 -0.12 6.96
C ALA A 21 25.26 0.09 8.27
N LEU A 22 25.53 -0.98 8.99
CA LEU A 22 26.27 -0.87 10.24
C LEU A 22 27.67 -0.32 10.03
N GLY A 23 28.25 -0.63 8.90
CA GLY A 23 29.59 -0.17 8.62
C GLY A 23 29.67 1.27 8.14
N VAL A 24 28.56 1.80 7.70
CA VAL A 24 28.58 3.14 7.10
C VAL A 24 27.38 3.90 7.60
N SER A 25 27.61 4.74 8.54
CA SER A 25 26.56 5.59 9.09
C SER A 25 25.86 6.45 8.04
N LEU A 26 26.33 6.44 6.83
CA LEU A 26 25.77 7.17 5.71
C LEU A 26 24.37 6.76 5.33
N VAL A 27 23.95 5.64 5.81
CA VAL A 27 22.58 5.19 5.64
C VAL A 27 21.57 6.26 5.99
N PHE A 28 21.94 7.16 6.84
CA PHE A 28 21.05 8.24 7.26
C PHE A 28 20.62 9.10 6.09
N THR A 29 21.45 9.25 5.08
CA THR A 29 21.11 10.07 3.93
C THR A 29 20.08 9.40 3.05
N ALA A 30 20.04 8.07 3.06
CA ALA A 30 19.05 7.35 2.26
C ALA A 30 17.70 7.30 2.94
N ALA A 31 17.64 7.32 4.26
CA ALA A 31 16.37 7.18 4.97
C ALA A 31 15.34 8.24 4.63
N PRO A 32 15.69 9.54 4.56
CA PRO A 32 14.71 10.55 4.16
C PRO A 32 14.18 10.35 2.75
N ALA A 33 15.04 9.92 1.84
CA ALA A 33 14.62 9.68 0.47
C ALA A 33 13.65 8.51 0.37
N LEU A 34 13.87 7.46 1.16
CA LEU A 34 12.98 6.32 1.17
C LEU A 34 11.61 6.66 1.77
N ALA A 35 11.57 7.62 2.67
CA ALA A 35 10.32 8.03 3.29
C ALA A 35 9.48 8.94 2.40
N ALA A 36 10.04 9.42 1.28
CA ALA A 36 9.37 10.39 0.44
C ALA A 36 8.16 9.80 -0.29
N ASN A 37 8.17 8.50 -0.56
CA ASN A 37 7.03 7.82 -1.18
C ASN A 37 6.59 6.71 -0.25
N SER A 38 5.43 6.87 0.36
CA SER A 38 4.94 5.91 1.33
C SER A 38 3.42 5.87 1.30
N ILE A 39 2.88 4.73 1.70
CA ILE A 39 1.44 4.58 1.89
C ILE A 39 1.21 3.61 3.03
N SER A 40 0.22 3.93 3.86
CA SER A 40 -0.20 3.05 4.94
C SER A 40 -1.72 3.07 5.05
N VAL A 41 -2.27 2.01 5.60
CA VAL A 41 -3.71 1.89 5.80
C VAL A 41 -4.04 2.42 7.19
N ALA A 42 -4.87 3.45 7.24
CA ALA A 42 -5.32 4.02 8.51
C ALA A 42 -6.51 3.24 9.08
N GLY A 43 -7.35 2.72 8.21
CA GLY A 43 -8.51 1.94 8.62
C GLY A 43 -9.36 1.57 7.42
N ALA A 44 -10.36 0.73 7.66
CA ALA A 44 -11.26 0.30 6.59
C ALA A 44 -12.66 0.11 7.13
N ALA A 45 -13.63 0.42 6.29
CA ALA A 45 -15.04 0.16 6.52
C ALA A 45 -15.56 -0.64 5.33
N PRO A 46 -16.80 -1.16 5.40
CA PRO A 46 -17.31 -1.98 4.30
C PRO A 46 -17.32 -1.29 2.94
N ALA A 47 -17.44 0.04 2.91
CA ALA A 47 -17.56 0.79 1.67
C ALA A 47 -16.36 1.66 1.34
N SER A 48 -15.34 1.70 2.19
CA SER A 48 -14.21 2.59 1.95
C SER A 48 -12.97 2.18 2.73
N VAL A 49 -11.82 2.66 2.27
CA VAL A 49 -10.53 2.47 2.96
C VAL A 49 -9.91 3.84 3.17
N GLY A 50 -9.48 4.09 4.40
CA GLY A 50 -8.70 5.28 4.71
C GLY A 50 -7.21 4.97 4.61
N VAL A 51 -6.48 5.82 3.90
CA VAL A 51 -5.03 5.67 3.75
C VAL A 51 -4.34 6.96 4.11
N GLU A 52 -3.11 6.82 4.55
CA GLU A 52 -2.17 7.93 4.70
C GLU A 52 -1.08 7.71 3.68
N TYR A 53 -0.74 8.74 2.94
CA TYR A 53 0.25 8.60 1.89
C TYR A 53 1.10 9.85 1.77
N ALA A 54 2.29 9.68 1.23
CA ALA A 54 3.16 10.76 0.83
C ALA A 54 3.83 10.36 -0.48
N CYS A 55 3.89 11.28 -1.42
CA CYS A 55 4.60 11.04 -2.67
C CYS A 55 5.22 12.33 -3.15
N GLU A 56 6.35 12.18 -3.82
CA GLU A 56 7.02 13.30 -4.47
C GLU A 56 6.44 13.53 -5.84
N ALA A 57 6.41 14.78 -6.27
CA ALA A 57 5.92 15.11 -7.61
C ALA A 57 6.71 14.37 -8.70
N SER A 58 8.00 14.17 -8.48
CA SER A 58 8.87 13.49 -9.45
C SER A 58 8.64 11.98 -9.52
N ALA A 59 7.91 11.39 -8.58
CA ALA A 59 7.69 9.95 -8.57
C ALA A 59 6.71 9.50 -9.65
N GLY A 60 5.92 10.41 -10.21
CA GLY A 60 5.02 10.09 -11.30
C GLY A 60 3.82 9.26 -10.90
N VAL A 61 3.42 9.30 -9.63
CA VAL A 61 2.26 8.54 -9.16
C VAL A 61 1.00 9.04 -9.84
N SER A 62 0.24 8.14 -10.44
CA SER A 62 -0.97 8.49 -11.18
C SER A 62 -2.24 8.00 -10.50
N SER A 63 -2.15 7.05 -9.59
CA SER A 63 -3.31 6.55 -8.86
C SER A 63 -2.92 5.96 -7.51
N ILE A 64 -3.88 5.97 -6.59
CA ILE A 64 -3.83 5.21 -5.36
C ILE A 64 -4.82 4.07 -5.53
N GLN A 65 -4.36 2.83 -5.39
CA GLN A 65 -5.20 1.67 -5.59
C GLN A 65 -5.29 0.87 -4.29
N VAL A 66 -6.47 0.39 -3.98
CA VAL A 66 -6.70 -0.42 -2.80
C VAL A 66 -7.49 -1.67 -3.16
N MET A 67 -7.22 -2.75 -2.44
CA MET A 67 -7.93 -4.01 -2.56
C MET A 67 -8.19 -4.54 -1.16
N VAL A 68 -9.40 -5.05 -0.96
CA VAL A 68 -9.82 -5.59 0.34
C VAL A 68 -10.43 -6.97 0.10
N GLY A 69 -10.06 -7.92 0.93
CA GLY A 69 -10.63 -9.25 0.82
C GLY A 69 -10.25 -10.15 1.99
N ASP A 70 -10.77 -11.36 1.94
CA ASP A 70 -10.45 -12.38 2.92
C ASP A 70 -8.95 -12.70 2.82
N PRO A 71 -8.24 -12.76 3.95
CA PRO A 71 -6.79 -13.04 3.93
C PRO A 71 -6.43 -14.36 3.26
N ASN A 72 -7.35 -15.30 3.21
CA ASN A 72 -7.11 -16.62 2.63
C ASN A 72 -7.63 -16.75 1.20
N ALA A 73 -8.25 -15.72 0.66
CA ALA A 73 -8.79 -15.77 -0.69
C ALA A 73 -7.72 -15.44 -1.73
N ASP A 74 -7.93 -15.93 -2.95
CA ASP A 74 -7.00 -15.72 -4.06
C ASP A 74 -7.17 -14.35 -4.72
N ARG A 75 -8.31 -13.69 -4.48
CA ARG A 75 -8.61 -12.42 -5.11
C ARG A 75 -9.40 -11.53 -4.15
N PRO A 76 -9.41 -10.23 -4.42
CA PRO A 76 -10.11 -9.30 -3.54
C PRO A 76 -11.62 -9.42 -3.68
N ALA A 77 -12.31 -9.12 -2.58
CA ALA A 77 -13.76 -9.01 -2.58
C ALA A 77 -14.22 -7.62 -3.03
N ALA A 78 -13.38 -6.62 -2.89
CA ALA A 78 -13.68 -5.26 -3.30
C ALA A 78 -12.40 -4.53 -3.62
N SER A 79 -12.52 -3.49 -4.42
CA SER A 79 -11.37 -2.67 -4.79
C SER A 79 -11.79 -1.23 -5.03
N GLY A 80 -10.82 -0.34 -5.03
CA GLY A 80 -11.06 1.05 -5.30
C GLY A 80 -9.80 1.73 -5.82
N ALA A 81 -9.98 2.88 -6.42
CA ALA A 81 -8.88 3.68 -6.90
C ALA A 81 -9.20 5.14 -6.79
N GLN A 82 -8.19 5.94 -6.55
CA GLN A 82 -8.34 7.39 -6.53
C GLN A 82 -7.30 7.98 -7.47
N MET A 83 -7.78 8.81 -8.39
CA MET A 83 -6.93 9.40 -9.42
C MET A 83 -6.58 10.86 -9.11
N THR A 84 -7.25 11.46 -8.15
CA THR A 84 -7.02 12.85 -7.75
C THR A 84 -6.46 12.89 -6.35
N PHE A 85 -5.23 13.36 -6.22
CA PHE A 85 -4.52 13.45 -4.95
C PHE A 85 -3.30 14.33 -5.14
N ASP A 86 -2.65 14.69 -4.03
CA ASP A 86 -1.52 15.61 -4.04
C ASP A 86 -0.21 14.87 -3.81
N CYS A 87 0.73 15.02 -4.74
CA CYS A 87 2.10 14.57 -4.57
C CYS A 87 3.01 15.79 -4.45
N ASP A 88 3.23 16.21 -3.23
CA ASP A 88 4.02 17.40 -2.93
C ASP A 88 5.09 17.09 -1.87
N GLY A 89 5.34 15.83 -1.59
CA GLY A 89 6.30 15.39 -0.58
C GLY A 89 5.78 15.42 0.84
N SER A 90 4.60 15.98 1.07
CA SER A 90 3.98 16.02 2.39
C SER A 90 3.05 14.83 2.58
N GLN A 91 2.74 14.54 3.84
CA GLN A 91 1.80 13.48 4.16
C GLN A 91 0.36 13.98 4.02
N HIS A 92 -0.46 13.17 3.40
CA HIS A 92 -1.87 13.44 3.18
C HIS A 92 -2.69 12.22 3.56
N THR A 93 -4.00 12.42 3.69
CA THR A 93 -4.94 11.33 3.92
C THR A 93 -5.93 11.28 2.77
N ALA A 94 -6.45 10.09 2.50
CA ALA A 94 -7.48 9.90 1.49
C ALA A 94 -8.43 8.81 1.94
N THR A 95 -9.70 8.96 1.58
CA THR A 95 -10.71 7.92 1.77
C THR A 95 -11.11 7.43 0.40
N ILE A 96 -10.88 6.16 0.14
CA ILE A 96 -11.06 5.60 -1.18
C ILE A 96 -12.28 4.71 -1.16
N PRO A 97 -13.31 5.03 -1.96
CA PRO A 97 -14.52 4.21 -2.00
C PRO A 97 -14.23 2.86 -2.64
N LEU A 98 -14.90 1.84 -2.13
CA LEU A 98 -14.75 0.47 -2.60
C LEU A 98 -15.95 0.07 -3.44
N THR A 99 -15.67 -0.71 -4.48
CA THR A 99 -16.68 -1.35 -5.31
C THR A 99 -16.52 -2.85 -5.16
N PRO A 100 -17.58 -3.59 -4.81
CA PRO A 100 -17.49 -5.05 -4.73
C PRO A 100 -17.10 -5.64 -6.08
N ALA A 101 -16.29 -6.70 -6.04
CA ALA A 101 -15.94 -7.42 -7.25
C ALA A 101 -17.16 -8.14 -7.80
N VAL A 102 -17.16 -8.37 -9.11
CA VAL A 102 -18.29 -9.07 -9.76
C VAL A 102 -18.45 -10.45 -9.15
N GLY A 103 -19.66 -10.75 -8.71
CA GLY A 103 -19.97 -12.04 -8.10
C GLY A 103 -19.64 -12.14 -6.62
N GLU A 104 -19.09 -11.10 -6.03
CA GLU A 104 -18.75 -11.09 -4.61
C GLU A 104 -19.83 -10.41 -3.80
N SER A 105 -20.03 -10.91 -2.58
CA SER A 105 -20.94 -10.25 -1.64
C SER A 105 -20.30 -8.98 -1.10
N PRO A 106 -21.10 -7.98 -0.75
CA PRO A 106 -20.56 -6.79 -0.10
C PRO A 106 -19.85 -7.16 1.21
N LEU A 107 -18.84 -6.37 1.53
CA LEU A 107 -18.10 -6.54 2.77
C LEU A 107 -19.02 -6.20 3.95
N ALA A 108 -18.80 -6.87 5.07
CA ALA A 108 -19.60 -6.68 6.28
C ALA A 108 -18.78 -6.06 7.39
N ALA A 109 -19.39 -5.19 8.17
CA ALA A 109 -18.76 -4.67 9.36
C ALA A 109 -18.37 -5.81 10.30
N GLY A 110 -17.21 -5.70 10.93
CA GLY A 110 -16.71 -6.73 11.83
C GLY A 110 -15.95 -7.86 11.15
N ALA A 111 -15.92 -7.90 9.82
CA ALA A 111 -15.19 -8.94 9.11
C ALA A 111 -13.68 -8.71 9.21
N ALA A 112 -12.92 -9.78 9.36
CA ALA A 112 -11.47 -9.73 9.33
C ALA A 112 -11.03 -9.77 7.86
N VAL A 113 -10.23 -8.80 7.45
CA VAL A 113 -9.84 -8.66 6.06
C VAL A 113 -8.35 -8.33 5.95
N GLN A 114 -7.82 -8.54 4.76
CA GLN A 114 -6.54 -8.00 4.37
C GLN A 114 -6.79 -6.83 3.43
N VAL A 115 -6.16 -5.71 3.73
CA VAL A 115 -6.21 -4.52 2.89
C VAL A 115 -4.85 -4.33 2.27
N ARG A 116 -4.82 -4.17 0.97
CA ARG A 116 -3.61 -3.81 0.22
C ARG A 116 -3.82 -2.46 -0.40
N ALA A 117 -2.83 -1.61 -0.27
CA ALA A 117 -2.88 -0.27 -0.84
C ALA A 117 -1.56 0.03 -1.53
N ALA A 118 -1.61 0.76 -2.62
CA ALA A 118 -0.42 1.05 -3.40
C ALA A 118 -0.52 2.40 -4.10
N LEU A 119 0.62 3.07 -4.17
CA LEU A 119 0.83 4.20 -5.06
C LEU A 119 1.33 3.63 -6.39
N VAL A 120 0.66 3.94 -7.47
CA VAL A 120 0.93 3.34 -8.78
C VAL A 120 1.20 4.44 -9.79
N ASN A 121 2.22 4.27 -10.62
CA ASN A 121 2.56 5.24 -11.65
C ASN A 121 1.79 4.97 -12.94
N GLN A 122 2.06 5.77 -13.98
CA GLN A 122 1.34 5.65 -15.25
C GLN A 122 1.64 4.32 -15.96
N GLU A 123 2.78 3.72 -15.70
CA GLU A 123 3.15 2.43 -16.27
C GLU A 123 2.54 1.26 -15.49
N GLN A 124 1.68 1.54 -14.51
CA GLN A 124 1.08 0.53 -13.64
C GLN A 124 2.11 -0.19 -12.77
N THR A 125 3.20 0.48 -12.48
CA THR A 125 4.22 -0.04 -11.57
C THR A 125 3.97 0.52 -10.18
N VAL A 126 4.08 -0.34 -9.17
CA VAL A 126 3.92 0.08 -7.78
C VAL A 126 5.14 0.85 -7.33
N VAL A 127 4.92 2.10 -6.95
CA VAL A 127 5.96 2.96 -6.40
C VAL A 127 6.16 2.68 -4.92
N SER A 128 5.06 2.50 -4.20
CA SER A 128 5.08 2.12 -2.79
C SER A 128 3.81 1.36 -2.49
N GLY A 129 3.89 0.35 -1.65
CA GLY A 129 2.73 -0.46 -1.33
C GLY A 129 2.79 -1.01 0.07
N THR A 130 1.63 -1.40 0.58
CA THR A 130 1.49 -1.97 1.91
C THR A 130 0.36 -2.98 1.94
N ALA A 131 0.38 -3.84 2.95
CA ALA A 131 -0.70 -4.76 3.23
C ALA A 131 -0.90 -4.81 4.74
N LYS A 132 -2.14 -4.86 5.16
CA LYS A 132 -2.48 -4.86 6.58
C LYS A 132 -3.68 -5.74 6.84
N LEU A 133 -3.60 -6.53 7.89
CA LEU A 133 -4.74 -7.30 8.39
C LEU A 133 -5.48 -6.44 9.40
N LEU A 134 -6.78 -6.34 9.24
CA LEU A 134 -7.59 -5.56 10.16
C LEU A 134 -9.04 -6.01 10.13
N THR A 135 -9.83 -5.45 11.04
CA THR A 135 -11.26 -5.71 11.12
C THR A 135 -12.00 -4.49 10.59
N LEU A 136 -13.00 -4.74 9.74
CA LEU A 136 -13.81 -3.65 9.19
C LEU A 136 -14.62 -2.97 10.27
N GLY A 137 -14.61 -1.66 10.22
CA GLY A 137 -15.39 -0.86 11.18
C GLY A 137 -16.86 -0.79 10.91
#